data_6bb899da2fc371d5549718a6d096a251
#
_entry.id   6bb899da2fc371d5549718a6d096a251
#
_cell.length_a   1.000
_cell.length_b   1.000
_cell.length_c   1.000
_cell.angle_alpha   90.00
_cell.angle_beta   90.00
_cell.angle_gamma   90.00
#
_symmetry.space_group_name_H-M   'P 1'
#
loop_
_entity.id
_entity.type
_entity.pdbx_description
1 polymer ?
#
loop_
_entity_poly.entity_id
_entity_poly.type
_entity_poly.pdbx_seq_one_letter_code
_entity_poly.pdbx_strand_id
1 'polypeptide(L)'
;MKLLIENFRKFIKEEESKLDKVSNILSNPGTSLDQYVSVLKRYAKDPTFDKLASAGATDGDPNDEVVTVKPTSVLVDSLTATQSEIGFGNSLGDQVINKYDATRTALGLVMNPIAMSDNKGNPSRLLVYNGEFILDGHHRWSQVMMVNPTGKVAIDNVTGPALDDEEQALKAMQFAIAATADKVVTKPFKGKDLMSSTYDEVAQFVMKNVNDDVLKLLVEAGKIQKPSKELAAKYIAGNLKNIQDKQGQFSRERSMPQAGDSGVSQDAVNKALGTGKVNFIEPAPSDAQQKGKELGVAGSGGTDSGYKKSGVGRRRQK
;
A
#
# COMPACT_ATOMS: atom_id res chain seq x y z
N MET A 1 -41.22 30.51 -9.02
CA MET A 1 -41.29 29.07 -8.67
C MET A 1 -40.85 28.17 -9.80
N LYS A 2 -41.42 28.27 -11.03
CA LYS A 2 -41.04 27.43 -12.19
C LYS A 2 -39.54 27.49 -12.53
N LEU A 3 -38.97 28.70 -12.60
CA LEU A 3 -37.54 28.92 -12.88
C LEU A 3 -36.63 28.28 -11.81
N LEU A 4 -37.04 28.32 -10.53
CA LEU A 4 -36.31 27.73 -9.43
C LEU A 4 -36.27 26.19 -9.52
N ILE A 5 -37.38 25.59 -9.92
CA ILE A 5 -37.51 24.14 -10.14
C ILE A 5 -36.71 23.72 -11.35
N GLU A 6 -36.69 24.49 -12.44
CA GLU A 6 -35.89 24.20 -13.62
C GLU A 6 -34.41 24.31 -13.34
N ASN A 7 -33.96 25.33 -12.62
CA ASN A 7 -32.58 25.49 -12.19
C ASN A 7 -32.15 24.37 -11.24
N PHE A 8 -33.02 23.97 -10.31
CA PHE A 8 -32.74 22.84 -9.41
C PHE A 8 -32.65 21.50 -10.15
N ARG A 9 -33.55 21.24 -11.12
CA ARG A 9 -33.45 20.03 -11.98
C ARG A 9 -32.20 20.03 -12.85
N LYS A 10 -31.80 21.19 -13.36
CA LYS A 10 -30.56 21.33 -14.13
C LYS A 10 -29.34 21.04 -13.24
N PHE A 11 -29.34 21.61 -12.04
CA PHE A 11 -28.28 21.37 -11.04
C PHE A 11 -28.16 19.88 -10.69
N ILE A 12 -29.30 19.21 -10.40
CA ILE A 12 -29.29 17.77 -10.10
C ILE A 12 -28.73 16.97 -11.27
N LYS A 13 -29.16 17.25 -12.51
CA LYS A 13 -28.64 16.55 -13.70
C LYS A 13 -27.13 16.79 -13.93
N GLU A 14 -26.64 18.01 -13.64
CA GLU A 14 -25.21 18.32 -13.75
C GLU A 14 -24.39 17.58 -12.70
N GLU A 15 -24.85 17.44 -11.46
CA GLU A 15 -24.22 16.70 -10.38
C GLU A 15 -24.26 15.19 -10.64
N GLU A 16 -25.37 14.62 -11.08
CA GLU A 16 -25.48 13.21 -11.48
C GLU A 16 -24.50 12.89 -12.62
N SER A 17 -24.45 13.71 -13.67
CA SER A 17 -23.49 13.56 -14.78
C SER A 17 -22.03 13.68 -14.34
N LYS A 18 -21.75 14.45 -13.30
CA LYS A 18 -20.42 14.58 -12.71
C LYS A 18 -20.05 13.32 -11.92
N LEU A 19 -20.95 12.81 -11.11
CA LEU A 19 -20.76 11.59 -10.33
C LEU A 19 -20.53 10.39 -11.26
N ASP A 20 -21.31 10.23 -12.32
CA ASP A 20 -21.15 9.18 -13.32
C ASP A 20 -19.77 9.22 -13.98
N LYS A 21 -19.28 10.41 -14.33
CA LYS A 21 -17.93 10.55 -14.90
C LYS A 21 -16.83 10.15 -13.93
N VAL A 22 -16.94 10.55 -12.67
CA VAL A 22 -15.99 10.20 -11.62
C VAL A 22 -16.03 8.69 -11.39
N SER A 23 -17.23 8.11 -11.24
CA SER A 23 -17.44 6.68 -11.09
C SER A 23 -16.79 5.89 -12.23
N ASN A 24 -17.08 6.26 -13.48
CA ASN A 24 -16.52 5.59 -14.66
C ASN A 24 -14.99 5.61 -14.72
N ILE A 25 -14.35 6.67 -14.22
CA ILE A 25 -12.89 6.73 -14.16
C ILE A 25 -12.34 5.83 -13.04
N LEU A 26 -12.98 5.87 -11.87
CA LEU A 26 -12.53 5.12 -10.70
C LEU A 26 -12.76 3.61 -10.85
N SER A 27 -13.83 3.21 -11.55
CA SER A 27 -14.15 1.79 -11.79
C SER A 27 -13.50 1.18 -13.02
N ASN A 28 -12.86 2.00 -13.87
CA ASN A 28 -12.19 1.48 -15.07
C ASN A 28 -10.83 0.85 -14.71
N PRO A 29 -10.65 -0.46 -14.89
CA PRO A 29 -9.38 -1.13 -14.61
C PRO A 29 -8.19 -0.55 -15.39
N GLY A 30 -8.45 0.00 -16.59
CA GLY A 30 -7.44 0.64 -17.43
C GLY A 30 -7.02 2.05 -16.98
N THR A 31 -7.67 2.64 -15.98
CA THR A 31 -7.25 3.92 -15.42
C THR A 31 -5.92 3.74 -14.67
N SER A 32 -4.88 4.46 -15.07
CA SER A 32 -3.60 4.39 -14.38
C SER A 32 -3.71 4.89 -12.94
N LEU A 33 -2.85 4.40 -12.03
CA LEU A 33 -2.84 4.83 -10.63
C LEU A 33 -2.65 6.35 -10.49
N ASP A 34 -1.81 6.97 -11.32
CA ASP A 34 -1.60 8.43 -11.31
C ASP A 34 -2.89 9.20 -11.64
N GLN A 35 -3.63 8.75 -12.65
CA GLN A 35 -4.91 9.34 -13.03
C GLN A 35 -5.97 9.13 -11.95
N TYR A 36 -6.03 7.92 -11.39
CA TYR A 36 -6.91 7.55 -10.29
C TYR A 36 -6.69 8.46 -9.07
N VAL A 37 -5.44 8.61 -8.64
CA VAL A 37 -5.05 9.49 -7.52
C VAL A 37 -5.38 10.95 -7.81
N SER A 38 -5.19 11.41 -9.06
CA SER A 38 -5.55 12.78 -9.46
C SER A 38 -7.06 13.04 -9.32
N VAL A 39 -7.89 12.08 -9.71
CA VAL A 39 -9.36 12.15 -9.53
C VAL A 39 -9.71 12.16 -8.06
N LEU A 40 -9.16 11.26 -7.25
CA LEU A 40 -9.40 11.24 -5.80
C LEU A 40 -9.00 12.55 -5.12
N LYS A 41 -7.82 13.11 -5.43
CA LYS A 41 -7.39 14.42 -4.89
C LYS A 41 -8.37 15.54 -5.19
N ARG A 42 -9.01 15.49 -6.36
CA ARG A 42 -9.97 16.52 -6.79
C ARG A 42 -11.33 16.38 -6.11
N TYR A 43 -11.77 15.15 -5.89
CA TYR A 43 -13.16 14.88 -5.50
C TYR A 43 -13.33 14.36 -4.06
N ALA A 44 -12.27 13.98 -3.34
CA ALA A 44 -12.39 13.43 -1.98
C ALA A 44 -13.16 14.32 -0.99
N LYS A 45 -13.20 15.64 -1.21
CA LYS A 45 -13.97 16.61 -0.39
C LYS A 45 -15.34 16.92 -0.95
N ASP A 46 -15.69 16.39 -2.10
CA ASP A 46 -16.98 16.67 -2.73
C ASP A 46 -18.07 15.86 -1.99
N PRO A 47 -19.18 16.48 -1.58
CA PRO A 47 -20.27 15.75 -0.90
C PRO A 47 -20.83 14.57 -1.71
N THR A 48 -20.62 14.55 -3.02
CA THR A 48 -21.01 13.42 -3.87
C THR A 48 -20.08 12.22 -3.73
N PHE A 49 -18.86 12.43 -3.22
CA PHE A 49 -17.89 11.36 -3.02
C PHE A 49 -18.33 10.35 -1.95
N ASP A 50 -18.99 10.81 -0.88
CA ASP A 50 -19.55 9.92 0.15
C ASP A 50 -20.59 8.96 -0.45
N LYS A 51 -21.40 9.44 -1.40
CA LYS A 51 -22.35 8.59 -2.13
C LYS A 51 -21.65 7.57 -3.00
N LEU A 52 -20.57 7.97 -3.65
CA LEU A 52 -19.75 7.08 -4.45
C LEU A 52 -19.08 6.02 -3.58
N ALA A 53 -18.47 6.43 -2.46
CA ALA A 53 -17.80 5.52 -1.54
C ALA A 53 -18.74 4.50 -0.89
N SER A 54 -19.99 4.89 -0.65
CA SER A 54 -21.01 4.00 -0.06
C SER A 54 -21.80 3.18 -1.09
N ALA A 55 -21.68 3.47 -2.38
CA ALA A 55 -22.48 2.83 -3.43
C ALA A 55 -22.13 1.34 -3.57
N GLY A 56 -20.87 0.98 -3.39
CA GLY A 56 -20.42 -0.41 -3.43
C GLY A 56 -21.12 -1.30 -2.41
N ALA A 57 -21.33 -0.80 -1.18
CA ALA A 57 -22.00 -1.57 -0.12
C ALA A 57 -23.49 -1.82 -0.41
N THR A 58 -24.06 -1.28 -1.47
CA THR A 58 -25.49 -1.34 -1.80
C THR A 58 -25.80 -1.92 -3.19
N ASP A 59 -24.80 -2.34 -3.96
CA ASP A 59 -24.99 -2.87 -5.30
C ASP A 59 -25.65 -4.26 -5.34
N GLY A 60 -25.55 -5.01 -4.25
CA GLY A 60 -26.22 -6.29 -4.00
C GLY A 60 -25.40 -7.51 -4.36
N ASP A 61 -24.11 -7.36 -4.67
CA ASP A 61 -23.16 -8.48 -4.68
C ASP A 61 -22.28 -8.43 -3.41
N PRO A 62 -22.47 -9.37 -2.46
CA PRO A 62 -21.68 -9.38 -1.24
C PRO A 62 -20.26 -9.96 -1.43
N ASN A 63 -19.89 -10.41 -2.62
CA ASN A 63 -18.63 -11.13 -2.83
C ASN A 63 -17.50 -10.25 -3.37
N ASP A 64 -17.80 -9.22 -4.14
CA ASP A 64 -16.83 -8.29 -4.71
C ASP A 64 -16.26 -7.30 -3.67
N GLU A 65 -16.98 -7.08 -2.57
CA GLU A 65 -16.59 -6.23 -1.46
C GLU A 65 -15.72 -6.92 -0.39
N VAL A 66 -15.46 -8.20 -0.53
CA VAL A 66 -14.74 -8.99 0.50
C VAL A 66 -13.24 -8.78 0.41
N VAL A 67 -12.79 -7.66 0.91
CA VAL A 67 -11.37 -7.47 1.21
C VAL A 67 -11.12 -7.90 2.66
N THR A 68 -10.20 -8.82 2.84
CA THR A 68 -9.79 -9.26 4.18
C THR A 68 -8.43 -8.72 4.54
N VAL A 69 -8.28 -8.29 5.80
CA VAL A 69 -6.99 -7.88 6.36
C VAL A 69 -6.69 -8.79 7.56
N LYS A 70 -5.71 -9.68 7.41
CA LYS A 70 -5.38 -10.67 8.44
C LYS A 70 -3.95 -10.53 8.92
N PRO A 71 -3.72 -10.43 10.24
CA PRO A 71 -2.38 -10.48 10.81
C PRO A 71 -1.72 -11.83 10.53
N THR A 72 -0.48 -11.78 10.01
CA THR A 72 0.36 -12.95 9.79
C THR A 72 1.84 -12.55 9.79
N SER A 73 2.71 -13.43 9.36
CA SER A 73 4.15 -13.16 9.22
C SER A 73 4.73 -13.86 8.00
N VAL A 74 5.70 -13.21 7.38
CA VAL A 74 6.43 -13.73 6.22
C VAL A 74 7.93 -13.50 6.38
N LEU A 75 8.75 -14.15 5.57
CA LEU A 75 10.16 -13.79 5.46
C LEU A 75 10.27 -12.40 4.84
N VAL A 76 11.15 -11.56 5.38
CA VAL A 76 11.30 -10.19 4.90
C VAL A 76 11.78 -10.13 3.45
N ASP A 77 12.56 -11.11 3.02
CA ASP A 77 13.08 -11.25 1.66
C ASP A 77 12.05 -11.80 0.65
N SER A 78 10.90 -12.31 1.09
CA SER A 78 9.79 -12.66 0.20
C SER A 78 8.98 -11.46 -0.25
N LEU A 79 9.16 -10.29 0.39
CA LEU A 79 8.41 -9.08 0.09
C LEU A 79 9.05 -8.26 -1.03
N THR A 80 8.20 -7.64 -1.83
CA THR A 80 8.55 -6.74 -2.93
C THR A 80 7.98 -5.34 -2.65
N ALA A 81 8.79 -4.31 -2.87
CA ALA A 81 8.33 -2.93 -2.76
C ALA A 81 7.38 -2.59 -3.91
N THR A 82 6.32 -1.83 -3.64
CA THR A 82 5.54 -1.19 -4.71
C THR A 82 6.12 0.19 -5.07
N GLN A 83 6.83 0.80 -4.13
CA GLN A 83 7.41 2.13 -4.26
C GLN A 83 8.76 2.08 -4.98
N SER A 84 8.97 3.00 -5.94
CA SER A 84 10.21 3.11 -6.73
C SER A 84 11.35 3.79 -5.98
N GLU A 85 11.05 4.65 -5.00
CA GLU A 85 12.06 5.37 -4.21
C GLU A 85 11.90 5.06 -2.72
N ILE A 86 12.97 4.76 -2.02
CA ILE A 86 13.00 4.52 -0.57
C ILE A 86 14.07 5.40 0.08
N GLY A 87 13.68 6.20 1.07
CA GLY A 87 14.59 7.15 1.70
C GLY A 87 15.77 6.48 2.40
N PHE A 88 16.99 6.79 1.97
CA PHE A 88 18.24 6.28 2.54
C PHE A 88 18.33 6.56 4.04
N GLY A 89 18.12 7.82 4.45
CA GLY A 89 18.18 8.23 5.85
C GLY A 89 17.19 7.49 6.73
N ASN A 90 15.95 7.30 6.24
CA ASN A 90 14.90 6.61 7.00
C ASN A 90 15.11 5.09 7.08
N SER A 91 15.90 4.53 6.17
CA SER A 91 16.17 3.08 6.12
C SER A 91 17.44 2.71 6.89
N LEU A 92 18.49 3.48 6.73
CA LEU A 92 19.80 3.22 7.33
C LEU A 92 20.14 4.18 8.46
N GLY A 93 19.81 5.45 8.34
CA GLY A 93 20.30 6.53 9.16
C GLY A 93 20.24 6.26 10.66
N ASP A 94 19.77 7.21 11.42
CA ASP A 94 19.66 7.09 12.88
C ASP A 94 18.73 5.96 13.35
N GLN A 95 17.97 5.34 12.46
CA GLN A 95 16.99 4.32 12.86
C GLN A 95 17.60 2.92 13.07
N VAL A 96 18.68 2.56 12.34
CA VAL A 96 19.25 1.20 12.41
C VAL A 96 20.75 1.20 12.71
N ILE A 97 21.48 2.22 12.27
CA ILE A 97 22.95 2.25 12.42
C ILE A 97 23.37 2.84 13.77
N ASN A 98 22.60 3.78 14.31
CA ASN A 98 22.96 4.51 15.52
C ASN A 98 22.04 4.24 16.73
N LYS A 99 20.87 3.62 16.52
CA LYS A 99 19.88 3.37 17.56
C LYS A 99 19.87 1.93 18.00
N TYR A 100 20.36 1.66 19.19
CA TYR A 100 20.43 0.34 19.82
C TYR A 100 19.09 -0.40 19.75
N ASP A 101 18.01 0.21 20.20
CA ASP A 101 16.70 -0.46 20.26
C ASP A 101 16.11 -0.77 18.88
N ALA A 102 16.28 0.14 17.91
CA ALA A 102 15.81 -0.08 16.54
C ALA A 102 16.61 -1.22 15.86
N THR A 103 17.93 -1.23 16.02
CA THR A 103 18.77 -2.33 15.50
C THR A 103 18.44 -3.65 16.17
N ARG A 104 18.26 -3.66 17.47
CA ARG A 104 17.93 -4.85 18.26
C ARG A 104 16.58 -5.43 17.79
N THR A 105 15.59 -4.57 17.53
CA THR A 105 14.29 -4.98 16.96
C THR A 105 14.46 -5.52 15.55
N ALA A 106 15.16 -4.81 14.66
CA ALA A 106 15.35 -5.23 13.26
C ALA A 106 16.11 -6.57 13.14
N LEU A 107 17.01 -6.85 14.07
CA LEU A 107 17.70 -8.14 14.16
C LEU A 107 16.82 -9.28 14.69
N GLY A 108 15.62 -8.98 15.21
CA GLY A 108 14.72 -9.99 15.79
C GLY A 108 15.08 -10.40 17.22
N LEU A 109 15.90 -9.62 17.91
CA LEU A 109 16.35 -9.90 19.28
C LEU A 109 15.33 -9.47 20.35
N VAL A 110 14.30 -8.70 19.97
CA VAL A 110 13.23 -8.24 20.87
C VAL A 110 11.97 -9.07 20.70
N MET A 111 11.59 -9.30 19.44
CA MET A 111 10.37 -10.02 19.10
C MET A 111 10.52 -10.77 17.76
N ASN A 112 9.85 -11.87 17.64
CA ASN A 112 9.76 -12.65 16.41
C ASN A 112 8.29 -13.14 16.25
N PRO A 113 7.54 -12.73 15.23
CA PRO A 113 7.97 -11.95 14.08
C PRO A 113 8.30 -10.48 14.41
N ILE A 114 9.18 -9.89 13.62
CA ILE A 114 9.68 -8.53 13.80
C ILE A 114 8.59 -7.52 13.47
N ALA A 115 8.32 -6.57 14.38
CA ALA A 115 7.52 -5.40 14.12
C ALA A 115 8.34 -4.15 14.47
N MET A 116 8.78 -3.43 13.44
CA MET A 116 9.50 -2.16 13.62
C MET A 116 8.53 -1.08 14.12
N SER A 117 9.06 -0.08 14.82
CA SER A 117 8.21 0.98 15.35
C SER A 117 7.71 1.93 14.24
N ASP A 118 6.48 2.41 14.43
CA ASP A 118 5.93 3.53 13.68
C ASP A 118 6.55 4.88 14.11
N ASN A 119 6.10 5.98 13.53
CA ASN A 119 6.56 7.33 13.87
C ASN A 119 6.24 7.76 15.32
N LYS A 120 5.40 7.00 16.03
CA LYS A 120 5.02 7.23 17.42
C LYS A 120 5.75 6.31 18.40
N GLY A 121 6.59 5.42 17.89
CA GLY A 121 7.33 4.43 18.67
C GLY A 121 6.57 3.14 18.98
N ASN A 122 5.36 2.96 18.45
CA ASN A 122 4.59 1.74 18.67
C ASN A 122 5.01 0.65 17.66
N PRO A 123 5.07 -0.63 18.08
CA PRO A 123 5.26 -1.74 17.13
C PRO A 123 4.17 -1.71 16.06
N SER A 124 4.58 -1.77 14.80
CA SER A 124 3.67 -1.65 13.66
C SER A 124 3.96 -2.72 12.61
N ARG A 125 2.91 -3.39 12.14
CA ARG A 125 2.99 -4.35 11.05
C ARG A 125 3.18 -3.65 9.72
N LEU A 126 3.74 -4.35 8.74
CA LEU A 126 3.72 -3.90 7.36
C LEU A 126 2.34 -4.19 6.78
N LEU A 127 1.80 -3.30 5.96
CA LEU A 127 0.60 -3.58 5.18
C LEU A 127 1.05 -4.18 3.84
N VAL A 128 0.59 -5.39 3.56
CA VAL A 128 1.09 -6.19 2.44
C VAL A 128 -0.08 -6.80 1.68
N TYR A 129 -0.03 -6.77 0.38
CA TYR A 129 -1.00 -7.40 -0.51
C TYR A 129 -0.53 -8.80 -0.91
N ASN A 130 -1.42 -9.80 -0.79
CA ASN A 130 -1.19 -11.21 -1.13
C ASN A 130 0.09 -11.82 -0.53
N GLY A 131 0.56 -11.29 0.60
CA GLY A 131 1.78 -11.78 1.25
C GLY A 131 3.08 -11.42 0.54
N GLU A 132 3.04 -10.58 -0.49
CA GLU A 132 4.18 -10.27 -1.36
C GLU A 132 4.42 -8.75 -1.52
N PHE A 133 3.41 -7.97 -1.91
CA PHE A 133 3.58 -6.57 -2.29
C PHE A 133 3.34 -5.62 -1.12
N ILE A 134 4.32 -4.79 -0.79
CA ILE A 134 4.25 -3.84 0.32
C ILE A 134 3.40 -2.64 -0.09
N LEU A 135 2.27 -2.43 0.58
CA LEU A 135 1.39 -1.27 0.39
C LEU A 135 1.75 -0.10 1.31
N ASP A 136 2.16 -0.41 2.56
CA ASP A 136 2.70 0.56 3.53
C ASP A 136 3.80 -0.06 4.39
N GLY A 137 4.80 0.76 4.74
CA GLY A 137 5.92 0.34 5.60
C GLY A 137 7.24 0.07 4.88
N HIS A 138 7.44 0.58 3.67
CA HIS A 138 8.67 0.40 2.87
C HIS A 138 9.97 0.71 3.64
N HIS A 139 9.98 1.77 4.47
CA HIS A 139 11.15 2.08 5.30
C HIS A 139 11.38 1.03 6.40
N ARG A 140 10.32 0.54 7.04
CA ARG A 140 10.40 -0.51 8.07
C ARG A 140 10.89 -1.83 7.48
N TRP A 141 10.40 -2.19 6.30
CA TRP A 141 10.89 -3.32 5.53
C TRP A 141 12.37 -3.20 5.19
N SER A 142 12.79 -2.08 4.59
CA SER A 142 14.19 -1.88 4.20
C SER A 142 15.14 -1.84 5.39
N GLN A 143 14.72 -1.34 6.56
CA GLN A 143 15.47 -1.40 7.81
C GLN A 143 15.81 -2.85 8.19
N VAL A 144 14.81 -3.74 8.16
CA VAL A 144 15.02 -5.15 8.46
C VAL A 144 15.89 -5.82 7.38
N MET A 145 15.59 -5.58 6.09
CA MET A 145 16.35 -6.14 4.97
C MET A 145 17.84 -5.80 5.05
N MET A 146 18.21 -4.58 5.46
CA MET A 146 19.61 -4.17 5.55
C MET A 146 20.39 -4.90 6.62
N VAL A 147 19.78 -5.32 7.72
CA VAL A 147 20.49 -5.93 8.84
C VAL A 147 20.12 -7.40 9.09
N ASN A 148 18.98 -7.86 8.59
CA ASN A 148 18.49 -9.22 8.81
C ASN A 148 17.59 -9.72 7.65
N PRO A 149 18.14 -9.93 6.45
CA PRO A 149 17.36 -10.30 5.26
C PRO A 149 16.65 -11.66 5.38
N THR A 150 17.01 -12.49 6.34
CA THR A 150 16.36 -13.78 6.62
C THR A 150 15.35 -13.72 7.77
N GLY A 151 15.06 -12.52 8.29
CA GLY A 151 14.13 -12.32 9.40
C GLY A 151 12.68 -12.53 8.98
N LYS A 152 11.83 -12.94 9.94
CA LYS A 152 10.38 -12.93 9.76
C LYS A 152 9.81 -11.60 10.23
N VAL A 153 8.99 -10.95 9.40
CA VAL A 153 8.31 -9.69 9.74
C VAL A 153 6.83 -9.91 9.94
N ALA A 154 6.26 -9.15 10.87
CA ALA A 154 4.83 -9.12 11.10
C ALA A 154 4.15 -8.27 10.03
N ILE A 155 3.11 -8.80 9.41
CA ILE A 155 2.34 -8.12 8.37
C ILE A 155 0.84 -8.15 8.67
N ASP A 156 0.12 -7.17 8.16
CA ASP A 156 -1.31 -7.21 7.93
C ASP A 156 -1.51 -7.53 6.43
N ASN A 157 -1.93 -8.76 6.15
CA ASN A 157 -2.07 -9.24 4.79
C ASN A 157 -3.45 -8.88 4.23
N VAL A 158 -3.45 -8.08 3.17
CA VAL A 158 -4.64 -7.67 2.42
C VAL A 158 -4.88 -8.67 1.30
N THR A 159 -6.07 -9.24 1.24
CA THR A 159 -6.50 -10.15 0.16
C THR A 159 -7.95 -9.91 -0.19
N GLY A 160 -8.30 -10.10 -1.45
CA GLY A 160 -9.68 -10.00 -1.91
C GLY A 160 -9.81 -10.43 -3.37
N PRO A 161 -10.98 -10.93 -3.80
CA PRO A 161 -11.20 -11.38 -5.18
C PRO A 161 -11.14 -10.23 -6.18
N ALA A 162 -11.40 -9.02 -5.73
CA ALA A 162 -11.42 -7.81 -6.54
C ALA A 162 -10.02 -7.17 -6.72
N LEU A 163 -8.99 -7.68 -6.03
CA LEU A 163 -7.63 -7.18 -6.10
C LEU A 163 -6.77 -8.11 -6.97
N ASP A 164 -6.79 -7.89 -8.28
CA ASP A 164 -6.10 -8.77 -9.24
C ASP A 164 -4.59 -8.55 -9.26
N ASP A 165 -4.13 -7.32 -9.01
CA ASP A 165 -2.72 -6.94 -9.06
C ASP A 165 -2.36 -5.87 -8.02
N GLU A 166 -1.06 -5.51 -7.97
CA GLU A 166 -0.54 -4.52 -7.01
C GLU A 166 -1.09 -3.12 -7.26
N GLU A 167 -1.38 -2.75 -8.51
CA GLU A 167 -1.94 -1.44 -8.84
C GLU A 167 -3.38 -1.32 -8.33
N GLN A 168 -4.19 -2.36 -8.46
CA GLN A 168 -5.54 -2.41 -7.91
C GLN A 168 -5.52 -2.32 -6.39
N ALA A 169 -4.61 -3.01 -5.73
CA ALA A 169 -4.45 -2.92 -4.28
C ALA A 169 -4.06 -1.50 -3.82
N LEU A 170 -3.20 -0.80 -4.58
CA LEU A 170 -2.86 0.59 -4.31
C LEU A 170 -4.03 1.54 -4.56
N LYS A 171 -4.82 1.33 -5.62
CA LYS A 171 -6.05 2.07 -5.88
C LYS A 171 -7.04 1.91 -4.73
N ALA A 172 -7.23 0.68 -4.25
CA ALA A 172 -8.07 0.39 -3.09
C ALA A 172 -7.63 1.16 -1.85
N MET A 173 -6.33 1.17 -1.55
CA MET A 173 -5.80 1.96 -0.43
C MET A 173 -6.04 3.46 -0.59
N GLN A 174 -5.77 4.01 -1.77
CA GLN A 174 -5.98 5.42 -2.05
C GLN A 174 -7.45 5.81 -1.86
N PHE A 175 -8.36 4.94 -2.33
CA PHE A 175 -9.80 5.15 -2.17
C PHE A 175 -10.22 5.09 -0.70
N ALA A 176 -9.74 4.09 0.05
CA ALA A 176 -10.03 3.97 1.48
C ALA A 176 -9.52 5.18 2.28
N ILE A 177 -8.35 5.71 1.94
CA ILE A 177 -7.83 6.94 2.54
C ILE A 177 -8.72 8.13 2.18
N ALA A 178 -9.11 8.28 0.92
CA ALA A 178 -10.00 9.35 0.47
C ALA A 178 -11.34 9.33 1.21
N ALA A 179 -11.96 8.15 1.30
CA ALA A 179 -13.25 7.95 1.97
C ALA A 179 -13.19 8.13 3.50
N THR A 180 -12.02 7.99 4.11
CA THR A 180 -11.87 8.09 5.57
C THR A 180 -11.37 9.46 6.02
N ALA A 181 -10.62 10.17 5.18
CA ALA A 181 -9.95 11.42 5.50
C ALA A 181 -10.42 12.63 4.67
N ASP A 182 -11.35 12.46 3.76
CA ASP A 182 -11.83 13.48 2.80
C ASP A 182 -10.69 14.13 1.99
N LYS A 183 -9.59 13.42 1.84
CA LYS A 183 -8.41 13.89 1.11
C LYS A 183 -7.47 12.75 0.76
N VAL A 184 -6.66 12.97 -0.26
CA VAL A 184 -5.54 12.13 -0.62
C VAL A 184 -4.26 12.94 -0.53
N VAL A 185 -3.24 12.38 0.12
CA VAL A 185 -1.92 13.00 0.23
C VAL A 185 -0.88 12.10 -0.40
N THR A 186 -0.11 12.66 -1.33
CA THR A 186 1.16 12.11 -1.78
C THR A 186 2.26 13.10 -1.43
N LYS A 187 3.47 12.64 -1.19
CA LYS A 187 4.59 13.51 -0.83
C LYS A 187 5.72 13.40 -1.83
N PRO A 188 6.32 14.54 -2.20
CA PRO A 188 7.55 14.51 -2.99
C PRO A 188 8.63 13.73 -2.24
N PHE A 189 9.36 12.93 -2.99
CA PHE A 189 10.53 12.26 -2.47
C PHE A 189 11.62 13.30 -2.17
N LYS A 190 12.22 13.22 -0.98
CA LYS A 190 13.28 14.15 -0.57
C LYS A 190 14.44 13.37 0.01
N GLY A 191 15.65 13.82 -0.34
CA GLY A 191 16.88 13.23 0.18
C GLY A 191 17.47 12.18 -0.78
N LYS A 192 18.40 11.41 -0.24
CA LYS A 192 19.05 10.33 -0.99
C LYS A 192 18.14 9.11 -1.05
N ASP A 193 18.06 8.52 -2.22
CA ASP A 193 17.31 7.29 -2.46
C ASP A 193 18.18 6.07 -2.26
N LEU A 194 17.69 5.10 -1.47
CA LEU A 194 18.35 3.83 -1.21
C LEU A 194 18.40 2.96 -2.48
N MET A 195 17.35 3.03 -3.30
CA MET A 195 17.23 2.22 -4.51
C MET A 195 18.27 2.58 -5.57
N SER A 196 18.71 3.86 -5.61
CA SER A 196 19.75 4.34 -6.51
C SER A 196 21.14 4.44 -5.85
N SER A 197 21.28 4.05 -4.58
CA SER A 197 22.55 4.12 -3.86
C SER A 197 23.53 3.03 -4.29
N THR A 198 24.83 3.32 -4.18
CA THR A 198 25.89 2.33 -4.44
C THR A 198 26.31 1.59 -3.18
N TYR A 199 26.92 0.42 -3.36
CA TYR A 199 27.56 -0.32 -2.27
C TYR A 199 28.52 0.57 -1.46
N ASP A 200 29.39 1.31 -2.14
CA ASP A 200 30.41 2.15 -1.50
C ASP A 200 29.81 3.28 -0.67
N GLU A 201 28.75 3.88 -1.14
CA GLU A 201 28.03 4.92 -0.40
C GLU A 201 27.41 4.37 0.89
N VAL A 202 26.80 3.17 0.84
CA VAL A 202 26.24 2.51 2.03
C VAL A 202 27.39 2.11 2.97
N ALA A 203 28.46 1.51 2.43
CA ALA A 203 29.60 1.09 3.24
C ALA A 203 30.25 2.26 3.97
N GLN A 204 30.52 3.36 3.27
CA GLN A 204 31.09 4.59 3.85
C GLN A 204 30.17 5.20 4.92
N PHE A 205 28.85 5.19 4.67
CA PHE A 205 27.88 5.70 5.64
C PHE A 205 27.91 4.84 6.93
N VAL A 206 27.91 3.52 6.81
CA VAL A 206 27.99 2.60 7.96
C VAL A 206 29.32 2.78 8.70
N MET A 207 30.44 2.80 8.00
CA MET A 207 31.77 3.03 8.59
C MET A 207 31.84 4.31 9.43
N LYS A 208 31.22 5.38 8.95
CA LYS A 208 31.21 6.68 9.62
C LYS A 208 30.28 6.70 10.84
N ASN A 209 29.13 6.06 10.77
CA ASN A 209 28.02 6.30 11.67
C ASN A 209 27.71 5.15 12.64
N VAL A 210 28.16 3.90 12.36
CA VAL A 210 27.88 2.78 13.25
C VAL A 210 28.59 2.94 14.59
N ASN A 211 27.84 2.76 15.68
CA ASN A 211 28.39 2.82 17.03
C ASN A 211 28.73 1.43 17.59
N ASP A 212 29.49 1.41 18.69
CA ASP A 212 29.99 0.18 19.29
C ASP A 212 28.87 -0.72 19.84
N ASP A 213 27.77 -0.17 20.29
CA ASP A 213 26.66 -0.97 20.81
C ASP A 213 25.91 -1.69 19.67
N VAL A 214 25.75 -1.06 18.51
CA VAL A 214 25.24 -1.72 17.31
C VAL A 214 26.20 -2.80 16.80
N LEU A 215 27.52 -2.55 16.86
CA LEU A 215 28.51 -3.60 16.52
C LEU A 215 28.39 -4.84 17.41
N LYS A 216 28.17 -4.67 18.72
CA LYS A 216 27.93 -5.78 19.65
C LYS A 216 26.64 -6.54 19.30
N LEU A 217 25.55 -5.84 18.96
CA LEU A 217 24.28 -6.46 18.52
C LEU A 217 24.46 -7.29 17.25
N LEU A 218 25.22 -6.79 16.27
CA LEU A 218 25.51 -7.55 15.04
C LEU A 218 26.32 -8.83 15.32
N VAL A 219 27.22 -8.81 16.30
CA VAL A 219 27.94 -10.01 16.77
C VAL A 219 26.98 -10.95 17.49
N GLU A 220 26.18 -10.45 18.43
CA GLU A 220 25.17 -11.22 19.17
C GLU A 220 24.20 -11.94 18.23
N ALA A 221 23.76 -11.24 17.18
CA ALA A 221 22.89 -11.81 16.15
C ALA A 221 23.62 -12.71 15.13
N GLY A 222 24.93 -12.94 15.28
CA GLY A 222 25.73 -13.76 14.38
C GLY A 222 25.91 -13.19 12.97
N LYS A 223 25.74 -11.89 12.79
CA LYS A 223 25.83 -11.23 11.47
C LYS A 223 27.27 -10.86 11.12
N ILE A 224 28.09 -10.61 12.11
CA ILE A 224 29.56 -10.39 11.99
C ILE A 224 30.29 -11.19 13.08
N GLN A 225 31.54 -11.54 12.83
CA GLN A 225 32.32 -12.40 13.74
C GLN A 225 32.90 -11.65 14.95
N LYS A 226 33.19 -10.37 14.81
CA LYS A 226 33.74 -9.50 15.86
C LYS A 226 33.26 -8.08 15.66
N PRO A 227 33.25 -7.23 16.72
CA PRO A 227 32.82 -5.83 16.61
C PRO A 227 33.86 -5.05 15.78
N SER A 228 33.56 -4.88 14.48
CA SER A 228 34.39 -4.14 13.52
C SER A 228 33.51 -3.37 12.59
N LYS A 229 33.83 -2.08 12.41
CA LYS A 229 33.14 -1.18 11.48
C LYS A 229 33.23 -1.68 10.04
N GLU A 230 34.37 -2.22 9.65
CA GLU A 230 34.62 -2.76 8.31
C GLU A 230 33.74 -3.98 8.04
N LEU A 231 33.62 -4.89 9.02
CA LEU A 231 32.76 -6.06 8.89
C LEU A 231 31.27 -5.66 8.84
N ALA A 232 30.87 -4.72 9.68
CA ALA A 232 29.50 -4.19 9.67
C ALA A 232 29.17 -3.50 8.34
N ALA A 233 30.08 -2.67 7.83
CA ALA A 233 29.93 -2.00 6.54
C ALA A 233 29.80 -3.00 5.40
N LYS A 234 30.70 -3.98 5.35
CA LYS A 234 30.67 -5.05 4.33
C LYS A 234 29.36 -5.84 4.39
N TYR A 235 28.91 -6.21 5.58
CA TYR A 235 27.68 -6.98 5.78
C TYR A 235 26.45 -6.20 5.36
N ILE A 236 26.29 -4.98 5.89
CA ILE A 236 25.09 -4.14 5.65
C ILE A 236 25.05 -3.69 4.19
N ALA A 237 26.15 -3.20 3.62
CA ALA A 237 26.20 -2.82 2.21
C ALA A 237 26.00 -4.01 1.27
N GLY A 238 26.41 -5.22 1.67
CA GLY A 238 26.16 -6.44 0.91
C GLY A 238 24.67 -6.78 0.77
N ASN A 239 23.82 -6.32 1.68
CA ASN A 239 22.36 -6.54 1.61
C ASN A 239 21.64 -5.52 0.70
N LEU A 240 22.34 -4.46 0.24
CA LEU A 240 21.72 -3.41 -0.60
C LEU A 240 21.11 -3.99 -1.88
N LYS A 241 21.81 -4.90 -2.54
CA LYS A 241 21.34 -5.51 -3.77
C LYS A 241 20.03 -6.26 -3.59
N ASN A 242 19.84 -6.96 -2.46
CA ASN A 242 18.59 -7.67 -2.16
C ASN A 242 17.38 -6.72 -2.10
N ILE A 243 17.59 -5.46 -1.71
CA ILE A 243 16.53 -4.44 -1.69
C ILE A 243 16.31 -3.90 -3.12
N GLN A 244 17.38 -3.60 -3.84
CA GLN A 244 17.31 -3.03 -5.20
C GLN A 244 16.66 -4.00 -6.19
N ASP A 245 16.91 -5.30 -6.06
CA ASP A 245 16.30 -6.35 -6.90
C ASP A 245 14.77 -6.47 -6.68
N LYS A 246 14.24 -5.79 -5.66
CA LYS A 246 12.80 -5.76 -5.29
C LYS A 246 12.20 -4.36 -5.37
N GLN A 247 12.79 -3.50 -6.19
CA GLN A 247 12.32 -2.14 -6.42
C GLN A 247 10.94 -2.14 -7.08
N GLY A 248 10.02 -1.35 -6.53
CA GLY A 248 8.71 -1.13 -7.11
C GLY A 248 8.72 -0.13 -8.27
N GLN A 249 7.57 0.01 -8.90
CA GLN A 249 7.40 0.85 -10.10
C GLN A 249 6.65 2.17 -9.83
N PHE A 250 6.01 2.31 -8.66
CA PHE A 250 5.15 3.46 -8.39
C PHE A 250 5.88 4.59 -7.69
N SER A 251 5.84 5.77 -8.26
CA SER A 251 6.48 6.95 -7.69
C SER A 251 5.79 7.40 -6.41
N ARG A 252 6.59 7.67 -5.38
CA ARG A 252 6.10 8.18 -4.11
C ARG A 252 5.37 9.52 -4.25
N GLU A 253 5.91 10.40 -5.06
CA GLU A 253 5.37 11.74 -5.25
C GLU A 253 4.02 11.72 -5.98
N ARG A 254 3.88 10.85 -6.97
CA ARG A 254 2.71 10.85 -7.84
C ARG A 254 1.56 10.02 -7.29
N SER A 255 1.85 8.83 -6.83
CA SER A 255 0.81 7.82 -6.64
C SER A 255 0.81 7.08 -5.30
N MET A 256 1.95 7.03 -4.57
CA MET A 256 1.99 6.26 -3.33
C MET A 256 1.15 6.89 -2.21
N PRO A 257 0.31 6.09 -1.52
CA PRO A 257 -0.52 6.58 -0.43
C PRO A 257 0.32 7.03 0.77
N GLN A 258 -0.11 8.13 1.40
CA GLN A 258 0.50 8.66 2.63
C GLN A 258 -0.59 8.78 3.71
N ALA A 259 -1.06 7.65 4.23
CA ALA A 259 -2.15 7.59 5.20
C ALA A 259 -1.88 8.44 6.45
N GLY A 260 -0.72 8.34 7.06
CA GLY A 260 -0.34 9.13 8.23
C GLY A 260 -0.38 10.65 8.00
N ASP A 261 -0.01 11.11 6.81
CA ASP A 261 -0.07 12.53 6.43
C ASP A 261 -1.48 12.99 6.07
N SER A 262 -2.35 12.05 5.72
CA SER A 262 -3.78 12.29 5.56
C SER A 262 -4.51 12.44 6.89
N GLY A 263 -3.85 12.16 8.01
CA GLY A 263 -4.47 12.17 9.34
C GLY A 263 -5.22 10.89 9.67
N VAL A 264 -5.03 9.82 8.88
CA VAL A 264 -5.67 8.51 9.05
C VAL A 264 -4.65 7.51 9.56
N SER A 265 -5.03 6.68 10.52
CA SER A 265 -4.18 5.56 10.94
C SER A 265 -4.30 4.38 9.98
N GLN A 266 -3.26 3.55 9.94
CA GLN A 266 -3.31 2.28 9.18
C GLN A 266 -4.50 1.42 9.60
N ASP A 267 -4.82 1.37 10.90
CA ASP A 267 -5.98 0.62 11.42
C ASP A 267 -7.31 1.16 10.88
N ALA A 268 -7.45 2.47 10.70
CA ALA A 268 -8.66 3.04 10.10
C ALA A 268 -8.79 2.68 8.63
N VAL A 269 -7.68 2.66 7.89
CA VAL A 269 -7.65 2.20 6.49
C VAL A 269 -7.98 0.71 6.41
N ASN A 270 -7.36 -0.11 7.24
CA ASN A 270 -7.61 -1.55 7.31
C ASN A 270 -9.10 -1.85 7.62
N LYS A 271 -9.69 -1.07 8.53
CA LYS A 271 -11.11 -1.19 8.86
C LYS A 271 -11.99 -0.78 7.69
N ALA A 272 -11.67 0.30 6.98
CA ALA A 272 -12.43 0.74 5.80
C ALA A 272 -12.38 -0.31 4.69
N LEU A 273 -11.21 -0.93 4.47
CA LEU A 273 -11.01 -2.03 3.52
C LEU A 273 -11.81 -3.29 3.92
N GLY A 274 -11.77 -3.66 5.20
CA GLY A 274 -12.32 -4.94 5.68
C GLY A 274 -13.82 -4.93 6.00
N THR A 275 -14.51 -3.80 5.85
CA THR A 275 -15.95 -3.70 6.20
C THR A 275 -16.88 -3.70 5.00
N GLY A 276 -16.37 -3.80 3.77
CA GLY A 276 -17.17 -3.70 2.54
C GLY A 276 -17.88 -2.34 2.38
N LYS A 277 -17.44 -1.30 3.11
CA LYS A 277 -18.02 0.05 3.00
C LYS A 277 -17.52 0.84 1.81
N VAL A 278 -16.48 0.34 1.18
CA VAL A 278 -15.77 1.04 0.12
C VAL A 278 -15.57 0.05 -1.02
N ASN A 279 -16.35 0.18 -2.09
CA ASN A 279 -16.14 -0.56 -3.32
C ASN A 279 -15.13 0.17 -4.19
N PHE A 280 -14.09 -0.54 -4.63
CA PHE A 280 -12.94 0.04 -5.35
C PHE A 280 -12.96 -0.22 -6.85
N ILE A 281 -13.83 -1.08 -7.32
CA ILE A 281 -13.68 -1.73 -8.62
C ILE A 281 -14.92 -1.62 -9.47
N GLU A 282 -16.10 -1.63 -8.88
CA GLU A 282 -17.33 -1.50 -9.64
C GLU A 282 -17.87 -0.07 -9.65
N PRO A 283 -18.42 0.37 -10.80
CA PRO A 283 -19.11 1.64 -10.84
C PRO A 283 -20.34 1.57 -9.94
N ALA A 284 -20.65 2.69 -9.30
CA ALA A 284 -21.93 2.84 -8.65
C ALA A 284 -23.06 2.37 -9.61
N PRO A 285 -23.97 1.51 -9.14
CA PRO A 285 -25.04 1.02 -9.99
C PRO A 285 -25.78 2.19 -10.62
N SER A 286 -25.98 2.12 -11.94
CA SER A 286 -26.75 3.16 -12.64
C SER A 286 -28.16 3.22 -12.06
N ASP A 287 -28.81 4.40 -12.11
CA ASP A 287 -30.19 4.57 -11.70
C ASP A 287 -31.13 3.50 -12.27
N ALA A 288 -30.84 3.00 -13.48
CA ALA A 288 -31.58 1.93 -14.11
C ALA A 288 -31.41 0.58 -13.40
N GLN A 289 -30.21 0.28 -12.91
CA GLN A 289 -29.94 -0.95 -12.14
C GLN A 289 -30.50 -0.85 -10.72
N GLN A 290 -30.43 0.32 -10.07
CA GLN A 290 -31.08 0.56 -8.77
C GLN A 290 -32.60 0.43 -8.86
N LYS A 291 -33.23 1.07 -9.84
CA LYS A 291 -34.68 0.96 -10.07
C LYS A 291 -35.13 -0.45 -10.43
N GLY A 292 -34.30 -1.20 -11.17
CA GLY A 292 -34.57 -2.60 -11.48
C GLY A 292 -34.57 -3.48 -10.23
N LYS A 293 -33.67 -3.25 -9.29
CA LYS A 293 -33.60 -3.94 -7.99
C LYS A 293 -34.77 -3.57 -7.08
N GLU A 294 -35.12 -2.28 -6.98
CA GLU A 294 -36.27 -1.79 -6.21
C GLU A 294 -37.62 -2.34 -6.72
N LEU A 295 -37.75 -2.60 -8.02
CA LEU A 295 -38.93 -3.17 -8.64
C LEU A 295 -39.00 -4.69 -8.62
N GLY A 296 -38.00 -5.37 -8.00
CA GLY A 296 -37.95 -6.85 -7.91
C GLY A 296 -37.79 -7.55 -9.25
N VAL A 297 -37.41 -6.82 -10.31
CA VAL A 297 -37.05 -7.38 -11.60
C VAL A 297 -35.59 -7.85 -11.48
N ALA A 298 -35.38 -9.03 -10.92
CA ALA A 298 -34.09 -9.69 -10.91
C ALA A 298 -33.55 -9.73 -12.33
N GLY A 299 -32.42 -9.09 -12.54
CA GLY A 299 -31.84 -8.91 -13.85
C GLY A 299 -31.58 -10.21 -14.58
N SER A 300 -32.30 -10.42 -15.63
CA SER A 300 -31.85 -11.22 -16.75
C SER A 300 -30.95 -10.35 -17.62
N GLY A 301 -29.77 -10.08 -17.18
CA GLY A 301 -28.82 -9.22 -17.86
C GLY A 301 -27.41 -9.48 -17.38
N GLY A 302 -27.07 -10.73 -17.13
CA GLY A 302 -25.69 -11.14 -17.08
C GLY A 302 -25.08 -10.91 -18.47
N THR A 303 -24.48 -9.75 -18.69
CA THR A 303 -23.45 -9.67 -19.71
C THR A 303 -22.34 -10.57 -19.22
N ASP A 304 -22.36 -11.79 -19.72
CA ASP A 304 -21.27 -12.73 -19.67
C ASP A 304 -20.05 -12.03 -20.28
N SER A 305 -19.35 -11.24 -19.45
CA SER A 305 -18.04 -10.73 -19.79
C SER A 305 -17.11 -11.93 -19.71
N GLY A 306 -17.11 -12.69 -20.83
CA GLY A 306 -16.26 -13.85 -21.01
C GLY A 306 -14.80 -13.50 -20.86
N TYR A 307 -14.33 -13.45 -19.64
CA TYR A 307 -12.91 -13.53 -19.33
C TYR A 307 -12.43 -14.94 -19.68
N LYS A 308 -11.98 -15.09 -20.93
CA LYS A 308 -11.20 -16.25 -21.34
C LYS A 308 -9.95 -16.28 -20.47
N LYS A 309 -9.93 -17.17 -19.48
CA LYS A 309 -8.69 -17.59 -18.82
C LYS A 309 -7.72 -18.04 -19.91
N SER A 310 -6.70 -17.24 -20.17
CA SER A 310 -5.56 -17.68 -20.96
C SER A 310 -4.82 -18.74 -20.15
N GLY A 311 -5.17 -20.01 -20.41
CA GLY A 311 -4.49 -21.15 -19.83
C GLY A 311 -3.06 -21.20 -20.35
N VAL A 312 -2.11 -20.78 -19.53
CA VAL A 312 -0.70 -21.11 -19.74
C VAL A 312 -0.51 -22.58 -19.39
N GLY A 313 -0.58 -23.42 -20.42
CA GLY A 313 -0.31 -24.84 -20.32
C GLY A 313 1.13 -25.11 -19.87
N ARG A 314 1.30 -25.61 -18.65
CA ARG A 314 2.56 -26.23 -18.23
C ARG A 314 2.76 -27.52 -19.04
N ARG A 315 3.62 -27.49 -20.04
CA ARG A 315 4.20 -28.69 -20.61
C ARG A 315 5.06 -29.39 -19.56
N ARG A 316 4.60 -30.53 -19.07
CA ARG A 316 5.49 -31.53 -18.45
C ARG A 316 6.31 -32.18 -19.55
N GLN A 317 7.61 -32.06 -19.53
CA GLN A 317 8.52 -32.95 -20.25
C GLN A 317 8.75 -34.22 -19.41
N LYS A 318 8.65 -35.33 -20.10
CA LYS A 318 9.02 -36.64 -19.60
C LYS A 318 10.55 -36.78 -19.56
#